data_6c7d9a7f9432610d8518e5e2bd2436b6
#
_entry.id   6c7d9a7f9432610d8518e5e2bd2436b6
#
_cell.length_a   1.000
_cell.length_b   1.000
_cell.length_c   1.000
_cell.angle_alpha   90.00
_cell.angle_beta   90.00
_cell.angle_gamma   90.00
#
_symmetry.space_group_name_H-M   'P 1'
#
loop_
_entity.id
_entity.type
_entity.pdbx_description
1 polymer ?
#
loop_
_entity_poly.entity_id
_entity_poly.type
_entity_poly.pdbx_seq_one_letter_code
_entity_poly.pdbx_strand_id
1 'polypeptide(L)'
;MFLMISALNTMLPAFCAAWSLKQYYCVAAPANMKPGTSGMFCVFLDNTDAANNLAYHTESSNIPFAKVFVKTILQYNGAILMGANNTVPTVAQAFAHEVFEMICNQNVNVWWQMSNGTLVPAEVTDPVQGNVVPVMVGSIKVGMSDYVLPAWCDPQATKGPYNFLNTLTKPFQVAKGGYMITMKNSAMNYVLGASATPYVQYVADNSSKE
;
A
#
# COMPACT_ATOMS: atom_id res chain seq x y z
N MET A 1 -13.90 -10.95 4.73
CA MET A 1 -12.70 -10.82 5.57
C MET A 1 -11.77 -12.02 5.46
N PHE A 2 -12.16 -13.27 5.76
CA PHE A 2 -11.26 -14.44 5.72
C PHE A 2 -10.51 -14.61 4.39
N LEU A 3 -11.14 -14.43 3.24
CA LEU A 3 -10.49 -14.55 1.94
C LEU A 3 -9.37 -13.51 1.76
N MET A 4 -9.58 -12.28 2.18
CA MET A 4 -8.56 -11.22 2.12
C MET A 4 -7.36 -11.53 3.03
N ILE A 5 -7.62 -11.98 4.27
CA ILE A 5 -6.59 -12.40 5.23
C ILE A 5 -5.80 -13.59 4.67
N SER A 6 -6.48 -14.60 4.12
CA SER A 6 -5.81 -15.77 3.53
C SER A 6 -4.94 -15.37 2.33
N ALA A 7 -5.46 -14.51 1.44
CA ALA A 7 -4.71 -14.01 0.31
C ALA A 7 -3.48 -13.20 0.74
N LEU A 8 -3.63 -12.30 1.72
CA LEU A 8 -2.51 -11.52 2.26
C LEU A 8 -1.45 -12.44 2.89
N ASN A 9 -1.85 -13.41 3.70
CA ASN A 9 -0.93 -14.37 4.32
C ASN A 9 -0.20 -15.25 3.31
N THR A 10 -0.71 -15.41 2.09
CA THR A 10 0.00 -16.07 0.99
C THR A 10 1.14 -15.19 0.45
N MET A 11 0.98 -13.86 0.47
CA MET A 11 1.98 -12.91 -0.04
C MET A 11 3.03 -12.50 1.01
N LEU A 12 2.65 -12.41 2.28
CA LEU A 12 3.52 -11.92 3.35
C LEU A 12 4.88 -12.63 3.46
N PRO A 13 5.01 -13.95 3.29
CA PRO A 13 6.33 -14.61 3.34
C PRO A 13 7.31 -14.08 2.30
N ALA A 14 6.86 -13.92 1.06
CA ALA A 14 7.69 -13.38 -0.02
C ALA A 14 8.02 -11.90 0.19
N PHE A 15 7.05 -11.12 0.65
CA PHE A 15 7.22 -9.71 0.98
C PHE A 15 8.26 -9.52 2.10
N CYS A 16 8.09 -10.20 3.23
CA CYS A 16 9.01 -10.11 4.37
C CYS A 16 10.43 -10.56 3.99
N ALA A 17 10.55 -11.64 3.21
CA ALA A 17 11.85 -12.11 2.73
C ALA A 17 12.53 -11.08 1.83
N ALA A 18 11.80 -10.47 0.89
CA ALA A 18 12.35 -9.47 -0.03
C ALA A 18 12.89 -8.23 0.70
N TRP A 19 12.19 -7.78 1.75
CA TRP A 19 12.56 -6.61 2.55
C TRP A 19 13.44 -6.95 3.77
N SER A 20 13.88 -8.21 3.92
CA SER A 20 14.69 -8.70 5.06
C SER A 20 14.04 -8.40 6.42
N LEU A 21 12.71 -8.51 6.47
CA LEU A 21 11.91 -8.26 7.65
C LEU A 21 11.60 -9.57 8.39
N LYS A 22 11.27 -9.45 9.69
CA LYS A 22 10.69 -10.58 10.43
C LYS A 22 9.38 -11.00 9.75
N GLN A 23 9.01 -12.27 9.89
CA GLN A 23 7.76 -12.79 9.36
C GLN A 23 6.57 -12.18 10.11
N TYR A 24 5.62 -11.64 9.34
CA TYR A 24 4.32 -11.15 9.82
C TYR A 24 3.20 -12.10 9.40
N TYR A 25 2.13 -12.10 10.19
CA TYR A 25 0.90 -12.82 9.90
C TYR A 25 -0.28 -11.92 10.20
N CYS A 26 -1.26 -11.93 9.32
CA CYS A 26 -2.53 -11.27 9.52
C CYS A 26 -3.54 -12.25 10.13
N VAL A 27 -4.27 -11.81 11.15
CA VAL A 27 -5.34 -12.57 11.78
C VAL A 27 -6.59 -11.70 11.97
N ALA A 28 -7.76 -12.33 11.95
CA ALA A 28 -8.98 -11.63 12.32
C ALA A 28 -8.99 -11.42 13.84
N ALA A 29 -9.10 -10.16 14.26
CA ALA A 29 -9.21 -9.81 15.67
C ALA A 29 -10.67 -9.68 16.10
N PRO A 30 -11.04 -10.05 17.34
CA PRO A 30 -12.34 -9.71 17.92
C PRO A 30 -12.58 -8.19 17.92
N ALA A 31 -13.83 -7.77 17.75
CA ALA A 31 -14.20 -6.35 17.64
C ALA A 31 -13.74 -5.47 18.82
N ASN A 32 -13.54 -6.06 19.99
CA ASN A 32 -13.11 -5.36 21.20
C ASN A 32 -11.61 -5.53 21.54
N MET A 33 -10.84 -6.14 20.63
CA MET A 33 -9.42 -6.34 20.87
C MET A 33 -8.72 -4.98 20.75
N LYS A 34 -7.98 -4.62 21.81
CA LYS A 34 -7.06 -3.49 21.75
C LYS A 34 -5.70 -3.96 21.21
N PRO A 35 -5.02 -3.10 20.45
CA PRO A 35 -3.64 -3.42 20.03
C PRO A 35 -2.77 -3.69 21.26
N GLY A 36 -2.00 -4.78 21.18
CA GLY A 36 -0.84 -4.95 22.05
C GLY A 36 0.31 -4.08 21.55
N THR A 37 1.33 -3.89 22.39
CA THR A 37 2.51 -3.06 22.06
C THR A 37 3.36 -3.60 20.89
N SER A 38 3.08 -4.80 20.41
CA SER A 38 3.79 -5.45 19.30
C SER A 38 2.93 -5.74 18.08
N GLY A 39 1.67 -5.29 18.07
CA GLY A 39 0.71 -5.51 16.99
C GLY A 39 0.44 -4.27 16.17
N MET A 40 0.10 -4.47 14.91
CA MET A 40 -0.44 -3.47 14.00
C MET A 40 -1.91 -3.78 13.73
N PHE A 41 -2.72 -2.76 13.51
CA PHE A 41 -4.15 -2.91 13.29
C PHE A 41 -4.56 -2.42 11.92
N CYS A 42 -5.45 -3.18 11.28
CA CYS A 42 -6.22 -2.67 10.15
C CYS A 42 -7.70 -2.75 10.49
N VAL A 43 -8.40 -1.62 10.43
CA VAL A 43 -9.84 -1.53 10.67
C VAL A 43 -10.58 -1.23 9.37
N PHE A 44 -11.72 -1.90 9.20
CA PHE A 44 -12.63 -1.64 8.09
C PHE A 44 -13.76 -0.75 8.59
N LEU A 45 -13.93 0.38 7.94
CA LEU A 45 -14.96 1.38 8.26
C LEU A 45 -15.89 1.56 7.05
N ASP A 46 -17.09 2.07 7.28
CA ASP A 46 -18.03 2.33 6.19
C ASP A 46 -17.55 3.49 5.31
N ASN A 47 -17.34 4.66 5.91
CA ASN A 47 -17.05 5.89 5.19
C ASN A 47 -15.70 6.45 5.60
N THR A 48 -15.08 7.19 4.66
CA THR A 48 -13.83 7.89 4.94
C THR A 48 -14.01 8.98 6.00
N ASP A 49 -13.02 9.12 6.84
CA ASP A 49 -12.85 10.23 7.79
C ASP A 49 -11.80 11.26 7.30
N ALA A 50 -11.23 11.03 6.11
CA ALA A 50 -10.27 11.92 5.47
C ALA A 50 -10.67 12.13 4.00
N ALA A 51 -10.73 13.38 3.55
CA ALA A 51 -11.15 13.72 2.20
C ALA A 51 -10.30 13.00 1.14
N ASN A 52 -10.97 12.40 0.15
CA ASN A 52 -10.37 11.72 -1.00
C ASN A 52 -9.55 10.45 -0.67
N ASN A 53 -9.61 9.92 0.55
CA ASN A 53 -8.92 8.69 0.90
C ASN A 53 -9.85 7.48 0.81
N LEU A 54 -9.38 6.40 0.18
CA LEU A 54 -10.04 5.09 0.18
C LEU A 54 -9.50 4.20 1.29
N ALA A 55 -8.27 4.44 1.71
CA ALA A 55 -7.59 3.85 2.84
C ALA A 55 -6.43 4.76 3.25
N TYR A 56 -5.89 4.55 4.43
CA TYR A 56 -4.60 5.10 4.85
C TYR A 56 -4.03 4.33 6.04
N HIS A 57 -2.71 4.39 6.22
CA HIS A 57 -2.07 3.99 7.45
C HIS A 57 -1.44 5.18 8.16
N THR A 58 -1.30 5.06 9.47
CA THR A 58 -0.68 6.07 10.33
C THR A 58 -0.32 5.43 11.68
N GLU A 59 0.11 6.23 12.63
CA GLU A 59 0.33 5.79 13.99
C GLU A 59 -0.44 6.67 14.99
N SER A 60 -0.75 6.11 16.14
CA SER A 60 -1.24 6.85 17.30
C SER A 60 -0.63 6.28 18.57
N SER A 61 0.04 7.11 19.36
CA SER A 61 0.75 6.68 20.58
C SER A 61 1.72 5.54 20.33
N ASN A 62 2.47 5.61 19.23
CA ASN A 62 3.40 4.58 18.74
C ASN A 62 2.74 3.23 18.40
N ILE A 63 1.46 3.21 18.13
CA ILE A 63 0.74 2.02 17.66
C ILE A 63 0.38 2.25 16.20
N PRO A 64 1.01 1.52 15.25
CA PRO A 64 0.68 1.59 13.84
C PRO A 64 -0.72 1.04 13.59
N PHE A 65 -1.50 1.74 12.79
CA PHE A 65 -2.80 1.26 12.34
C PHE A 65 -3.14 1.73 10.93
N ALA A 66 -4.02 0.98 10.28
CA ALA A 66 -4.57 1.33 8.98
C ALA A 66 -6.10 1.39 9.03
N LYS A 67 -6.70 2.22 8.18
CA LYS A 67 -8.14 2.28 7.96
C LYS A 67 -8.45 2.01 6.48
N VAL A 68 -9.47 1.19 6.24
CA VAL A 68 -9.99 0.89 4.89
C VAL A 68 -11.48 1.25 4.85
N PHE A 69 -11.88 2.09 3.89
CA PHE A 69 -13.22 2.67 3.81
C PHE A 69 -14.08 1.94 2.79
N VAL A 70 -14.78 0.93 3.26
CA VAL A 70 -15.49 -0.05 2.42
C VAL A 70 -16.57 0.60 1.54
N LYS A 71 -17.48 1.39 2.12
CA LYS A 71 -18.54 2.06 1.34
C LYS A 71 -17.96 3.10 0.39
N THR A 72 -16.94 3.83 0.82
CA THR A 72 -16.27 4.81 -0.03
C THR A 72 -15.68 4.12 -1.27
N ILE A 73 -14.96 3.01 -1.11
CA ILE A 73 -14.43 2.23 -2.23
C ILE A 73 -15.55 1.79 -3.18
N LEU A 74 -16.66 1.25 -2.65
CA LEU A 74 -17.78 0.78 -3.47
C LEU A 74 -18.48 1.93 -4.21
N GLN A 75 -18.59 3.12 -3.62
CA GLN A 75 -19.15 4.31 -4.27
C GLN A 75 -18.32 4.80 -5.46
N TYR A 76 -17.01 4.53 -5.44
CA TYR A 76 -16.11 4.79 -6.59
C TYR A 76 -16.06 3.64 -7.60
N ASN A 77 -17.15 2.86 -7.72
CA ASN A 77 -17.24 1.69 -8.59
C ASN A 77 -16.22 0.59 -8.28
N GLY A 78 -15.73 0.56 -7.05
CA GLY A 78 -14.84 -0.49 -6.58
C GLY A 78 -15.56 -1.79 -6.29
N ALA A 79 -14.78 -2.82 -5.98
CA ALA A 79 -15.28 -4.16 -5.62
C ALA A 79 -14.72 -4.61 -4.26
N ILE A 80 -15.29 -5.68 -3.70
CA ILE A 80 -14.79 -6.23 -2.42
C ILE A 80 -13.50 -7.00 -2.63
N LEU A 81 -13.47 -8.00 -3.51
CA LEU A 81 -12.34 -8.92 -3.65
C LEU A 81 -11.55 -8.71 -4.94
N MET A 82 -12.23 -8.57 -6.06
CA MET A 82 -11.62 -8.43 -7.38
C MET A 82 -12.56 -7.62 -8.28
N GLY A 83 -12.03 -6.57 -8.87
CA GLY A 83 -12.75 -5.79 -9.87
C GLY A 83 -12.84 -6.53 -11.22
N ALA A 84 -13.82 -6.18 -12.04
CA ALA A 84 -13.92 -6.67 -13.41
C ALA A 84 -12.65 -6.27 -14.19
N ASN A 85 -12.10 -7.18 -14.98
CA ASN A 85 -10.86 -6.96 -15.74
C ASN A 85 -9.65 -6.53 -14.88
N ASN A 86 -9.58 -6.99 -13.63
CA ASN A 86 -8.56 -6.61 -12.65
C ASN A 86 -8.54 -5.08 -12.40
N THR A 87 -9.69 -4.43 -12.46
CA THR A 87 -9.77 -2.99 -12.17
C THR A 87 -9.68 -2.70 -10.67
N VAL A 88 -9.16 -1.54 -10.36
CA VAL A 88 -9.05 -0.97 -9.01
C VAL A 88 -10.01 0.22 -8.89
N PRO A 89 -10.39 0.62 -7.68
CA PRO A 89 -9.99 0.07 -6.38
C PRO A 89 -10.78 -1.18 -5.97
N THR A 90 -10.18 -2.00 -5.10
CA THR A 90 -10.94 -3.03 -4.35
C THR A 90 -10.63 -2.93 -2.86
N VAL A 91 -11.56 -3.40 -2.02
CA VAL A 91 -11.33 -3.44 -0.56
C VAL A 91 -10.13 -4.34 -0.23
N ALA A 92 -10.01 -5.47 -0.92
CA ALA A 92 -8.90 -6.40 -0.73
C ALA A 92 -7.55 -5.79 -1.10
N GLN A 93 -7.51 -5.03 -2.22
CA GLN A 93 -6.29 -4.33 -2.64
C GLN A 93 -5.93 -3.21 -1.66
N ALA A 94 -6.88 -2.34 -1.29
CA ALA A 94 -6.66 -1.27 -0.33
C ALA A 94 -6.18 -1.82 1.02
N PHE A 95 -6.74 -2.93 1.48
CA PHE A 95 -6.30 -3.62 2.69
C PHE A 95 -4.84 -4.09 2.57
N ALA A 96 -4.47 -4.76 1.49
CA ALA A 96 -3.11 -5.24 1.29
C ALA A 96 -2.10 -4.08 1.14
N HIS A 97 -2.51 -3.01 0.44
CA HIS A 97 -1.75 -1.79 0.24
C HIS A 97 -1.29 -1.22 1.59
N GLU A 98 -2.24 -0.87 2.45
CA GLU A 98 -1.92 -0.28 3.75
C GLU A 98 -1.14 -1.22 4.67
N VAL A 99 -1.39 -2.53 4.60
CA VAL A 99 -0.65 -3.48 5.44
C VAL A 99 0.81 -3.59 5.01
N PHE A 100 1.11 -3.63 3.72
CA PHE A 100 2.50 -3.68 3.25
C PHE A 100 3.26 -2.40 3.61
N GLU A 101 2.65 -1.23 3.44
CA GLU A 101 3.25 0.05 3.82
C GLU A 101 3.47 0.16 5.32
N MET A 102 2.46 -0.16 6.11
CA MET A 102 2.55 -0.17 7.57
C MET A 102 3.65 -1.11 8.09
N ILE A 103 3.93 -2.23 7.42
CA ILE A 103 5.04 -3.12 7.78
C ILE A 103 6.39 -2.46 7.50
N CYS A 104 6.55 -1.74 6.40
CA CYS A 104 7.80 -1.08 6.01
C CYS A 104 8.01 0.26 6.68
N ASN A 105 6.94 1.02 6.93
CA ASN A 105 6.98 2.40 7.41
C ASN A 105 5.99 2.62 8.57
N GLN A 106 6.17 1.85 9.64
CA GLN A 106 5.24 1.77 10.79
C GLN A 106 4.86 3.12 11.38
N ASN A 107 5.80 4.05 11.46
CA ASN A 107 5.62 5.37 12.07
C ASN A 107 5.56 6.50 11.03
N VAL A 108 5.38 6.16 9.77
CA VAL A 108 5.28 7.12 8.64
C VAL A 108 6.46 8.12 8.62
N ASN A 109 7.66 7.64 8.95
CA ASN A 109 8.85 8.48 9.10
C ASN A 109 10.11 7.92 8.41
N VAL A 110 9.98 6.87 7.62
CA VAL A 110 11.08 6.30 6.82
C VAL A 110 11.08 6.92 5.43
N TRP A 111 12.26 7.34 4.98
CA TRP A 111 12.45 7.98 3.68
C TRP A 111 13.64 7.38 2.96
N TRP A 112 13.53 7.19 1.67
CA TRP A 112 14.64 6.86 0.77
C TRP A 112 15.18 8.11 0.11
N GLN A 113 16.44 8.09 -0.33
CA GLN A 113 17.06 9.20 -1.03
C GLN A 113 17.49 8.81 -2.44
N MET A 114 17.01 9.55 -3.42
CA MET A 114 17.47 9.44 -4.81
C MET A 114 18.87 10.03 -4.96
N SER A 115 19.58 9.67 -6.03
CA SER A 115 20.95 10.16 -6.31
C SER A 115 21.08 11.69 -6.40
N ASN A 116 19.98 12.39 -6.75
CA ASN A 116 19.93 13.84 -6.82
C ASN A 116 19.55 14.54 -5.49
N GLY A 117 19.52 13.79 -4.38
CA GLY A 117 19.16 14.27 -3.06
C GLY A 117 17.66 14.42 -2.79
N THR A 118 16.77 14.06 -3.73
CA THR A 118 15.34 14.05 -3.51
C THR A 118 14.96 12.91 -2.56
N LEU A 119 14.11 13.21 -1.57
CA LEU A 119 13.58 12.22 -0.64
C LEU A 119 12.26 11.65 -1.14
N VAL A 120 12.03 10.37 -0.87
CA VAL A 120 10.81 9.62 -1.21
C VAL A 120 10.38 8.85 0.04
N PRO A 121 9.14 8.98 0.52
CA PRO A 121 8.69 8.21 1.67
C PRO A 121 8.65 6.71 1.33
N ALA A 122 8.84 5.88 2.35
CA ALA A 122 8.91 4.43 2.18
C ALA A 122 7.52 3.80 2.03
N GLU A 123 6.73 4.34 1.09
CA GLU A 123 5.42 3.81 0.72
C GLU A 123 5.57 2.80 -0.42
N VAL A 124 5.64 1.53 -0.05
CA VAL A 124 6.07 0.44 -0.96
C VAL A 124 5.03 0.05 -2.00
N THR A 125 3.81 0.51 -1.88
CA THR A 125 2.69 0.15 -2.78
C THR A 125 2.22 1.30 -3.66
N ASP A 126 2.42 2.55 -3.24
CA ASP A 126 2.05 3.76 -3.97
C ASP A 126 2.55 3.78 -5.42
N PRO A 127 3.84 3.49 -5.69
CA PRO A 127 4.35 3.55 -7.05
C PRO A 127 3.68 2.55 -8.00
N VAL A 128 3.03 1.53 -7.47
CA VAL A 128 2.42 0.42 -8.20
C VAL A 128 0.94 0.20 -7.87
N GLN A 129 0.27 1.15 -7.21
CA GLN A 129 -1.13 0.98 -6.77
C GLN A 129 -2.13 0.69 -7.90
N GLY A 130 -1.79 1.04 -9.14
CA GLY A 130 -2.61 0.68 -10.31
C GLY A 130 -2.54 -0.79 -10.70
N ASN A 131 -1.60 -1.55 -10.13
CA ASN A 131 -1.40 -2.96 -10.40
C ASN A 131 -2.20 -3.83 -9.41
N VAL A 132 -2.73 -4.94 -9.92
CA VAL A 132 -3.43 -5.95 -9.11
C VAL A 132 -2.74 -7.29 -9.22
N VAL A 133 -2.43 -7.88 -8.06
CA VAL A 133 -1.91 -9.24 -7.95
C VAL A 133 -3.08 -10.19 -7.69
N PRO A 134 -3.43 -11.06 -8.65
CA PRO A 134 -4.49 -12.04 -8.44
C PRO A 134 -3.97 -13.19 -7.56
N VAL A 135 -4.55 -13.36 -6.38
CA VAL A 135 -4.24 -14.46 -5.46
C VAL A 135 -5.45 -15.41 -5.40
N MET A 136 -5.20 -16.71 -5.59
CA MET A 136 -6.24 -17.73 -5.48
C MET A 136 -6.37 -18.20 -4.03
N VAL A 137 -7.58 -18.14 -3.49
CA VAL A 137 -7.95 -18.75 -2.19
C VAL A 137 -9.03 -19.78 -2.47
N GLY A 138 -8.65 -21.02 -2.55
CA GLY A 138 -9.49 -22.06 -3.13
C GLY A 138 -9.82 -21.74 -4.59
N SER A 139 -11.09 -21.68 -4.94
CA SER A 139 -11.57 -21.32 -6.29
C SER A 139 -11.82 -19.80 -6.47
N ILE A 140 -11.62 -18.99 -5.43
CA ILE A 140 -11.95 -17.57 -5.45
C ILE A 140 -10.68 -16.75 -5.71
N LYS A 141 -10.77 -15.84 -6.69
CA LYS A 141 -9.71 -14.88 -7.00
C LYS A 141 -9.86 -13.62 -6.15
N VAL A 142 -8.79 -13.25 -5.45
CA VAL A 142 -8.69 -12.04 -4.62
C VAL A 142 -7.64 -11.12 -5.21
N GLY A 143 -8.00 -9.87 -5.49
CA GLY A 143 -7.07 -8.86 -6.03
C GLY A 143 -6.32 -8.18 -4.89
N MET A 144 -5.03 -8.44 -4.80
CA MET A 144 -4.15 -7.87 -3.79
C MET A 144 -3.30 -6.74 -4.39
N SER A 145 -2.69 -5.92 -3.55
CA SER A 145 -1.77 -4.88 -4.01
C SER A 145 -0.46 -5.48 -4.50
N ASP A 146 0.08 -4.93 -5.58
CA ASP A 146 1.49 -5.05 -5.93
C ASP A 146 2.33 -4.21 -4.97
N TYR A 147 3.63 -4.43 -4.92
CA TYR A 147 4.57 -3.66 -4.09
C TYR A 147 5.94 -3.57 -4.75
N VAL A 148 6.66 -2.48 -4.48
CA VAL A 148 8.04 -2.33 -4.94
C VAL A 148 8.99 -3.20 -4.12
N LEU A 149 10.13 -3.52 -4.71
CA LEU A 149 11.19 -4.35 -4.13
C LEU A 149 12.42 -3.49 -3.82
N PRO A 150 13.36 -3.93 -2.96
CA PRO A 150 14.52 -3.12 -2.57
C PRO A 150 15.31 -2.50 -3.70
N ALA A 151 15.43 -3.19 -4.84
CA ALA A 151 16.08 -2.63 -6.04
C ALA A 151 15.37 -1.36 -6.56
N TRP A 152 14.09 -1.16 -6.27
CA TRP A 152 13.36 0.03 -6.69
C TRP A 152 13.83 1.29 -5.98
N CYS A 153 14.14 1.21 -4.69
CA CYS A 153 14.61 2.35 -3.90
C CYS A 153 16.14 2.51 -3.89
N ASP A 154 16.86 1.65 -4.59
CA ASP A 154 18.32 1.76 -4.76
C ASP A 154 18.64 2.52 -6.06
N PRO A 155 19.12 3.77 -5.98
CA PRO A 155 19.44 4.56 -7.17
C PRO A 155 20.61 3.98 -8.00
N GLN A 156 21.35 3.02 -7.46
CA GLN A 156 22.46 2.34 -8.14
C GLN A 156 22.05 0.99 -8.74
N ALA A 157 20.82 0.52 -8.47
CA ALA A 157 20.38 -0.77 -9.00
C ALA A 157 20.26 -0.74 -10.52
N THR A 158 20.99 -1.63 -11.16
CA THR A 158 20.97 -1.80 -12.63
C THR A 158 20.13 -2.98 -13.09
N LYS A 159 19.67 -3.81 -12.13
CA LYS A 159 18.85 -5.01 -12.39
C LYS A 159 17.72 -5.10 -11.38
N GLY A 160 16.53 -5.48 -11.89
CA GLY A 160 15.36 -5.82 -11.07
C GLY A 160 15.33 -7.28 -10.59
N PRO A 161 14.21 -7.77 -10.14
CA PRO A 161 12.89 -7.10 -10.26
C PRO A 161 12.76 -5.87 -9.38
N TYR A 162 12.04 -4.84 -9.86
CA TYR A 162 11.82 -3.58 -9.12
C TYR A 162 10.47 -3.55 -8.40
N ASN A 163 9.54 -4.43 -8.77
CA ASN A 163 8.27 -4.67 -8.10
C ASN A 163 7.93 -6.16 -8.18
N PHE A 164 7.00 -6.61 -7.38
CA PHE A 164 6.63 -8.03 -7.28
C PHE A 164 6.12 -8.60 -8.62
N LEU A 165 5.32 -7.84 -9.38
CA LEU A 165 4.84 -8.25 -10.71
C LEU A 165 5.90 -8.11 -11.82
N ASN A 166 7.09 -7.60 -11.51
CA ASN A 166 8.18 -7.39 -12.47
C ASN A 166 7.76 -6.55 -13.70
N THR A 167 6.96 -5.51 -13.47
CA THR A 167 6.47 -4.60 -14.51
C THR A 167 7.29 -3.32 -14.63
N LEU A 168 8.06 -2.98 -13.59
CA LEU A 168 8.95 -1.83 -13.57
C LEU A 168 10.34 -2.22 -14.10
N THR A 169 11.01 -1.28 -14.74
CA THR A 169 12.28 -1.52 -15.45
C THR A 169 13.47 -0.76 -14.89
N LYS A 170 13.25 0.15 -13.93
CA LYS A 170 14.29 0.97 -13.30
C LYS A 170 13.89 1.45 -11.92
N PRO A 171 14.88 1.88 -11.08
CA PRO A 171 14.61 2.50 -9.79
C PRO A 171 13.69 3.73 -9.90
N PHE A 172 12.90 3.97 -8.87
CA PHE A 172 11.99 5.11 -8.72
C PHE A 172 11.03 5.33 -9.91
N GLN A 173 10.79 4.30 -10.70
CA GLN A 173 9.78 4.33 -11.75
C GLN A 173 8.39 4.15 -11.11
N VAL A 174 7.41 4.92 -11.63
CA VAL A 174 6.01 4.83 -11.22
C VAL A 174 5.22 4.11 -12.31
N ALA A 175 4.44 3.10 -11.91
CA ALA A 175 3.56 2.36 -12.82
C ALA A 175 2.37 3.21 -13.28
N LYS A 176 1.68 2.77 -14.32
CA LYS A 176 0.40 3.36 -14.72
C LYS A 176 -0.60 3.28 -13.56
N GLY A 177 -1.21 4.40 -13.20
CA GLY A 177 -2.15 4.50 -12.07
C GLY A 177 -1.48 4.56 -10.69
N GLY A 178 -0.16 4.49 -10.62
CA GLY A 178 0.60 4.72 -9.39
C GLY A 178 1.02 6.18 -9.22
N TYR A 179 1.57 6.49 -8.06
CA TYR A 179 2.16 7.79 -7.75
C TYR A 179 3.36 7.63 -6.81
N MET A 180 4.10 8.69 -6.65
CA MET A 180 5.20 8.78 -5.69
C MET A 180 5.24 10.20 -5.14
N ILE A 181 5.28 10.34 -3.82
CA ILE A 181 5.54 11.62 -3.17
C ILE A 181 7.04 11.87 -3.20
N THR A 182 7.44 13.09 -3.44
CA THR A 182 8.85 13.48 -3.40
C THR A 182 9.02 14.76 -2.60
N MET A 183 10.11 14.87 -1.84
CA MET A 183 10.46 16.07 -1.11
C MET A 183 11.87 16.52 -1.49
N LYS A 184 12.00 17.77 -1.91
CA LYS A 184 13.30 18.40 -2.18
C LYS A 184 13.26 19.87 -1.78
N ASN A 185 14.28 20.32 -1.03
CA ASN A 185 14.38 21.70 -0.53
C ASN A 185 13.10 22.17 0.19
N SER A 186 12.53 21.31 1.04
CA SER A 186 11.28 21.53 1.77
C SER A 186 10.03 21.70 0.89
N ALA A 187 10.13 21.42 -0.40
CA ALA A 187 8.99 21.40 -1.32
C ALA A 187 8.54 19.95 -1.56
N MET A 188 7.26 19.71 -1.32
CA MET A 188 6.61 18.43 -1.62
C MET A 188 6.03 18.47 -3.03
N ASN A 189 6.23 17.40 -3.80
CA ASN A 189 5.70 17.23 -5.14
C ASN A 189 5.17 15.80 -5.33
N TYR A 190 4.31 15.62 -6.32
CA TYR A 190 3.79 14.33 -6.74
C TYR A 190 4.34 13.96 -8.11
N VAL A 191 4.86 12.74 -8.24
CA VAL A 191 5.20 12.13 -9.52
C VAL A 191 4.09 11.13 -9.83
N LEU A 192 3.35 11.39 -10.89
CA LEU A 192 2.24 10.54 -11.30
C LEU A 192 2.69 9.58 -12.40
N GLY A 193 2.28 8.33 -12.28
CA GLY A 193 2.39 7.38 -13.36
C GLY A 193 1.45 7.76 -14.51
N ALA A 194 1.75 7.31 -15.73
CA ALA A 194 0.87 7.52 -16.86
C ALA A 194 -0.51 6.91 -16.55
N SER A 195 -1.54 7.74 -16.43
CA SER A 195 -2.90 7.33 -16.17
C SER A 195 -3.83 7.88 -17.23
N ALA A 196 -4.72 7.04 -17.75
CA ALA A 196 -5.81 7.47 -18.60
C ALA A 196 -7.05 7.90 -17.80
N THR A 197 -7.06 7.72 -16.50
CA THR A 197 -8.16 8.08 -15.60
C THR A 197 -7.62 8.79 -14.37
N PRO A 198 -8.24 9.91 -13.94
CA PRO A 198 -7.94 10.48 -12.64
C PRO A 198 -8.41 9.49 -11.57
N TYR A 199 -7.49 8.73 -11.01
CA TYR A 199 -7.77 7.96 -9.80
C TYR A 199 -7.86 8.92 -8.62
N VAL A 200 -8.77 8.60 -7.71
CA VAL A 200 -8.71 9.14 -6.36
C VAL A 200 -7.35 8.74 -5.81
N GLN A 201 -6.52 9.72 -5.56
CA GLN A 201 -5.21 9.48 -4.99
C GLN A 201 -5.41 8.97 -3.58
N TYR A 202 -4.77 7.86 -3.25
CA TYR A 202 -4.60 7.42 -1.86
C TYR A 202 -3.55 8.35 -1.22
N VAL A 203 -3.90 9.59 -1.02
CA VAL A 203 -2.99 10.54 -0.39
C VAL A 203 -3.30 10.51 1.08
N ALA A 204 -2.41 9.96 1.88
CA ALA A 204 -2.37 10.29 3.29
C ALA A 204 -2.03 11.78 3.39
N ASP A 205 -3.03 12.63 3.53
CA ASP A 205 -2.81 14.02 3.85
C ASP A 205 -2.42 14.13 5.32
N ASN A 206 -1.11 14.09 5.57
CA ASN A 206 -0.55 14.36 6.88
C ASN A 206 -0.52 15.85 7.23
N SER A 207 -1.10 16.73 6.39
CA SER A 207 -1.10 18.18 6.62
C SER A 207 -2.06 18.64 7.73
N SER A 208 -2.86 17.75 8.31
CA SER A 208 -3.84 18.09 9.35
C SER A 208 -3.44 17.68 10.77
N LYS A 209 -2.16 17.43 11.03
CA LYS A 209 -1.66 17.23 12.39
C LYS A 209 -0.84 18.45 12.83
N GLU A 210 -1.53 19.54 13.17
CA GLU A 210 -1.11 20.49 14.21
C GLU A 210 -1.99 20.29 15.44
#